data_1b8045993bdc4bd14704c781b6cdc64a
#
_entry.id   1b8045993bdc4bd14704c781b6cdc64a
#
_cell.length_a   1.000
_cell.length_b   1.000
_cell.length_c   1.000
_cell.angle_alpha   90.00
_cell.angle_beta   90.00
_cell.angle_gamma   90.00
#
_symmetry.space_group_name_H-M   'P 1'
#
loop_
_entity.id
_entity.type
_entity.pdbx_description
1 polymer ?
#
loop_
_entity_poly.entity_id
_entity_poly.type
_entity_poly.pdbx_seq_one_letter_code
_entity_poly.pdbx_strand_id
1 'polypeptide(L)'
;ILLGTFGSKGQNKGVGIDEIKLCMVKPEGFNHNDINGAIDRMEGHTHYLYYSSTGQKRYWFDTTPNVNILINQAKGDIKNPDITAEILKRVTEKTKSINAFHILVNPQEDLPEQLKPTLIILSPKFLASPNEVNGSTKPVIEKLATKKGNGERIYRNTMLFLLCSEMGIGKLQDD
;
A
#
# COMPACT_ATOMS: atom_id res chain seq x y z
N ILE A 1 -16.64 -5.53 -28.17
CA ILE A 1 -15.44 -6.23 -27.68
C ILE A 1 -15.62 -7.76 -27.76
N LEU A 2 -16.70 -8.31 -27.18
CA LEU A 2 -16.92 -9.76 -27.14
C LEU A 2 -16.89 -10.41 -28.53
N LEU A 3 -17.66 -9.88 -29.50
CA LEU A 3 -17.69 -10.39 -30.88
C LEU A 3 -16.31 -10.31 -31.55
N GLY A 4 -15.57 -9.23 -31.35
CA GLY A 4 -14.21 -9.08 -31.89
C GLY A 4 -13.19 -10.03 -31.24
N THR A 5 -13.46 -10.54 -30.05
CA THR A 5 -12.61 -11.55 -29.39
C THR A 5 -12.64 -12.87 -30.14
N PHE A 6 -13.80 -13.33 -30.59
CA PHE A 6 -13.95 -14.64 -31.26
C PHE A 6 -13.28 -14.73 -32.64
N GLY A 7 -13.16 -13.60 -33.33
CA GLY A 7 -12.55 -13.55 -34.66
C GLY A 7 -11.04 -13.31 -34.69
N SER A 8 -10.41 -13.03 -33.55
CA SER A 8 -9.04 -12.54 -33.47
C SER A 8 -8.06 -13.54 -32.87
N LYS A 9 -6.85 -13.66 -33.46
CA LYS A 9 -5.78 -14.57 -33.00
C LYS A 9 -4.41 -13.87 -33.01
N GLY A 10 -3.49 -14.35 -32.18
CA GLY A 10 -2.09 -13.89 -32.15
C GLY A 10 -1.92 -12.44 -31.73
N GLN A 11 -1.05 -11.70 -32.43
CA GLN A 11 -0.73 -10.30 -32.12
C GLN A 11 -1.90 -9.33 -32.36
N ASN A 12 -2.90 -9.71 -33.14
CA ASN A 12 -4.10 -8.94 -33.42
C ASN A 12 -5.31 -9.40 -32.58
N LYS A 13 -5.07 -9.99 -31.41
CA LYS A 13 -6.14 -10.42 -30.50
C LYS A 13 -6.95 -9.21 -30.01
N GLY A 14 -8.29 -9.33 -30.08
CA GLY A 14 -9.20 -8.30 -29.58
C GLY A 14 -9.49 -7.18 -30.59
N VAL A 15 -10.08 -6.10 -30.10
CA VAL A 15 -10.58 -4.94 -30.86
C VAL A 15 -9.90 -3.67 -30.36
N GLY A 16 -9.47 -2.81 -31.26
CA GLY A 16 -8.96 -1.49 -30.94
C GLY A 16 -10.06 -0.51 -30.52
N ILE A 17 -9.69 0.54 -29.81
CA ILE A 17 -10.66 1.55 -29.33
C ILE A 17 -11.37 2.25 -30.50
N ASP A 18 -10.66 2.49 -31.61
CA ASP A 18 -11.25 3.14 -32.78
C ASP A 18 -12.23 2.22 -33.50
N GLU A 19 -11.94 0.91 -33.55
CA GLU A 19 -12.87 -0.11 -34.06
C GLU A 19 -14.14 -0.17 -33.20
N ILE A 20 -14.00 -0.09 -31.87
CA ILE A 20 -15.14 -0.08 -30.96
C ILE A 20 -15.99 1.18 -31.20
N LYS A 21 -15.35 2.34 -31.32
CA LYS A 21 -16.05 3.61 -31.61
C LYS A 21 -16.82 3.54 -32.93
N LEU A 22 -16.16 3.01 -33.99
CA LEU A 22 -16.78 2.86 -35.30
C LEU A 22 -18.01 1.95 -35.25
N CYS A 23 -17.95 0.83 -34.54
CA CYS A 23 -19.07 -0.08 -34.39
C CYS A 23 -20.25 0.50 -33.58
N MET A 24 -20.02 1.55 -32.80
CA MET A 24 -21.04 2.16 -31.95
C MET A 24 -21.58 3.49 -32.45
N VAL A 25 -21.07 4.00 -33.59
CA VAL A 25 -21.58 5.22 -34.21
C VAL A 25 -23.03 5.01 -34.66
N LYS A 26 -23.89 5.90 -34.17
CA LYS A 26 -25.30 5.98 -34.60
C LYS A 26 -25.53 7.32 -35.27
N PRO A 27 -26.47 7.43 -36.24
CA PRO A 27 -26.79 8.70 -36.90
C PRO A 27 -27.31 9.78 -35.93
N GLU A 28 -27.89 9.41 -34.80
CA GLU A 28 -28.41 10.30 -33.79
C GLU A 28 -27.53 10.33 -32.55
N GLY A 29 -26.59 11.31 -32.50
CA GLY A 29 -26.08 11.87 -31.26
C GLY A 29 -25.31 10.96 -30.31
N PHE A 30 -24.37 10.13 -30.78
CA PHE A 30 -23.51 9.35 -29.90
C PHE A 30 -22.22 10.12 -29.58
N ASN A 31 -21.91 10.29 -28.28
CA ASN A 31 -20.72 11.00 -27.82
C ASN A 31 -19.56 10.00 -27.66
N HIS A 32 -18.44 10.23 -28.37
CA HIS A 32 -17.24 9.43 -28.26
C HIS A 32 -16.65 9.36 -26.84
N ASN A 33 -16.87 10.41 -26.05
CA ASN A 33 -16.40 10.44 -24.65
C ASN A 33 -17.10 9.43 -23.76
N ASP A 34 -18.37 9.12 -24.07
CA ASP A 34 -19.13 8.11 -23.31
C ASP A 34 -18.56 6.71 -23.49
N ILE A 35 -18.01 6.42 -24.70
CA ILE A 35 -17.33 5.15 -24.98
C ILE A 35 -16.06 5.05 -24.15
N ASN A 36 -15.24 6.10 -24.15
CA ASN A 36 -13.98 6.11 -23.39
C ASN A 36 -14.28 5.90 -21.89
N GLY A 37 -15.23 6.65 -21.33
CA GLY A 37 -15.61 6.49 -19.92
C GLY A 37 -16.24 5.12 -19.60
N ALA A 38 -16.94 4.48 -20.57
CA ALA A 38 -17.44 3.12 -20.39
C ALA A 38 -16.29 2.09 -20.38
N ILE A 39 -15.32 2.24 -21.28
CA ILE A 39 -14.14 1.35 -21.36
C ILE A 39 -13.29 1.49 -20.10
N ASP A 40 -13.02 2.71 -19.63
CA ASP A 40 -12.25 2.95 -18.41
C ASP A 40 -12.91 2.27 -17.19
N ARG A 41 -14.23 2.36 -17.08
CA ARG A 41 -14.97 1.64 -16.03
C ARG A 41 -14.86 0.12 -16.18
N MET A 42 -14.94 -0.39 -17.41
CA MET A 42 -14.80 -1.82 -17.67
C MET A 42 -13.39 -2.33 -17.32
N GLU A 43 -12.34 -1.57 -17.61
CA GLU A 43 -10.95 -1.92 -17.24
C GLU A 43 -10.78 -2.11 -15.73
N GLY A 44 -11.46 -1.30 -14.92
CA GLY A 44 -11.35 -1.38 -13.46
C GLY A 44 -12.22 -2.46 -12.79
N HIS A 45 -13.29 -2.92 -13.48
CA HIS A 45 -14.32 -3.73 -12.81
C HIS A 45 -14.64 -5.07 -13.50
N THR A 46 -14.22 -5.27 -14.76
CA THR A 46 -14.60 -6.47 -15.51
C THR A 46 -13.54 -7.55 -15.43
N HIS A 47 -13.77 -8.58 -14.64
CA HIS A 47 -12.81 -9.65 -14.30
C HIS A 47 -12.24 -10.42 -15.50
N TYR A 48 -12.97 -10.53 -16.59
CA TYR A 48 -12.58 -11.29 -17.78
C TYR A 48 -12.11 -10.43 -18.94
N LEU A 49 -12.03 -9.11 -18.74
CA LEU A 49 -11.55 -8.17 -19.75
C LEU A 49 -10.02 -8.03 -19.65
N TYR A 50 -9.39 -8.17 -20.78
CA TYR A 50 -7.94 -7.97 -20.96
C TYR A 50 -7.70 -6.85 -21.96
N TYR A 51 -6.53 -6.21 -21.86
CA TYR A 51 -6.08 -5.25 -22.85
C TYR A 51 -4.56 -5.34 -23.04
N SER A 52 -4.07 -4.94 -24.23
CA SER A 52 -2.64 -4.84 -24.50
C SER A 52 -2.07 -3.54 -23.91
N SER A 53 -0.90 -3.62 -23.27
CA SER A 53 -0.15 -2.47 -22.76
C SER A 53 0.89 -1.96 -23.76
N THR A 54 1.15 -2.69 -24.86
CA THR A 54 2.16 -2.37 -25.87
C THR A 54 1.51 -2.04 -27.20
N GLY A 55 1.93 -0.98 -27.86
CA GLY A 55 1.39 -0.53 -29.14
C GLY A 55 -0.02 0.08 -29.04
N GLN A 56 -0.85 -0.14 -30.07
CA GLN A 56 -2.24 0.31 -30.05
C GLN A 56 -3.05 -0.53 -29.06
N LYS A 57 -3.72 0.10 -28.09
CA LYS A 57 -4.48 -0.57 -27.05
C LYS A 57 -5.65 -1.35 -27.66
N ARG A 58 -5.66 -2.67 -27.44
CA ARG A 58 -6.70 -3.59 -27.93
C ARG A 58 -7.31 -4.33 -26.76
N TYR A 59 -8.61 -4.62 -26.84
CA TYR A 59 -9.41 -5.22 -25.78
C TYR A 59 -9.98 -6.56 -26.22
N TRP A 60 -9.93 -7.57 -25.33
CA TRP A 60 -10.53 -8.88 -25.55
C TRP A 60 -11.04 -9.49 -24.25
N PHE A 61 -11.97 -10.43 -24.36
CA PHE A 61 -12.37 -11.27 -23.24
C PHE A 61 -11.59 -12.58 -23.25
N ASP A 62 -11.32 -13.11 -22.07
CA ASP A 62 -10.71 -14.44 -21.91
C ASP A 62 -11.57 -15.30 -20.97
N THR A 63 -11.34 -16.60 -20.95
CA THR A 63 -12.05 -17.54 -20.07
C THR A 63 -11.48 -17.57 -18.65
N THR A 64 -10.25 -17.09 -18.47
CA THR A 64 -9.60 -16.96 -17.17
C THR A 64 -9.80 -15.56 -16.62
N PRO A 65 -10.00 -15.39 -15.29
CA PRO A 65 -10.08 -14.07 -14.68
C PRO A 65 -8.78 -13.30 -14.81
N ASN A 66 -8.88 -12.00 -14.99
CA ASN A 66 -7.73 -11.09 -14.97
C ASN A 66 -7.21 -10.91 -13.54
N VAL A 67 -6.06 -11.52 -13.26
CA VAL A 67 -5.43 -11.53 -11.92
C VAL A 67 -5.18 -10.12 -11.40
N ASN A 68 -4.82 -9.17 -12.27
CA ASN A 68 -4.57 -7.78 -11.85
C ASN A 68 -5.83 -7.12 -11.27
N ILE A 69 -7.00 -7.42 -11.83
CA ILE A 69 -8.27 -6.90 -11.29
C ILE A 69 -8.57 -7.52 -9.93
N LEU A 70 -8.36 -8.83 -9.78
CA LEU A 70 -8.53 -9.52 -8.49
C LEU A 70 -7.59 -8.96 -7.42
N ILE A 71 -6.31 -8.73 -7.77
CA ILE A 71 -5.34 -8.12 -6.87
C ILE A 71 -5.76 -6.70 -6.48
N ASN A 72 -6.18 -5.87 -7.43
CA ASN A 72 -6.60 -4.50 -7.14
C ASN A 72 -7.85 -4.45 -6.26
N GLN A 73 -8.79 -5.37 -6.44
CA GLN A 73 -9.94 -5.49 -5.55
C GLN A 73 -9.53 -5.94 -4.15
N ALA A 74 -8.70 -6.98 -4.05
CA ALA A 74 -8.18 -7.44 -2.76
C ALA A 74 -7.39 -6.34 -2.03
N LYS A 75 -6.60 -5.54 -2.76
CA LYS A 75 -5.91 -4.36 -2.19
C LYS A 75 -6.90 -3.31 -1.65
N GLY A 76 -8.03 -3.09 -2.32
CA GLY A 76 -9.07 -2.16 -1.87
C GLY A 76 -9.77 -2.59 -0.58
N ASP A 77 -9.79 -3.89 -0.29
CA ASP A 77 -10.43 -4.44 0.91
C ASP A 77 -9.51 -4.40 2.14
N ILE A 78 -8.20 -4.20 1.95
CA ILE A 78 -7.22 -4.13 3.05
C ILE A 78 -7.36 -2.79 3.78
N LYS A 79 -7.55 -2.87 5.10
CA LYS A 79 -7.67 -1.69 5.95
C LYS A 79 -6.30 -1.26 6.50
N ASN A 80 -6.11 0.03 6.70
CA ASN A 80 -4.88 0.58 7.30
C ASN A 80 -4.45 -0.08 8.63
N PRO A 81 -5.35 -0.46 9.55
CA PRO A 81 -4.96 -1.20 10.76
C PRO A 81 -4.31 -2.54 10.46
N ASP A 82 -4.77 -3.27 9.43
CA ASP A 82 -4.24 -4.59 9.07
C ASP A 82 -2.83 -4.46 8.50
N ILE A 83 -2.60 -3.44 7.66
CA ILE A 83 -1.25 -3.10 7.13
C ILE A 83 -0.30 -2.79 8.28
N THR A 84 -0.74 -1.96 9.23
CA THR A 84 0.07 -1.60 10.40
C THR A 84 0.42 -2.83 11.25
N ALA A 85 -0.53 -3.73 11.46
CA ALA A 85 -0.32 -4.96 12.21
C ALA A 85 0.69 -5.89 11.52
N GLU A 86 0.60 -6.06 10.20
CA GLU A 86 1.54 -6.87 9.43
C GLU A 86 2.95 -6.27 9.43
N ILE A 87 3.08 -4.95 9.28
CA ILE A 87 4.39 -4.26 9.40
C ILE A 87 5.02 -4.53 10.75
N LEU A 88 4.28 -4.35 11.85
CA LEU A 88 4.79 -4.58 13.21
C LEU A 88 5.19 -6.04 13.43
N LYS A 89 4.44 -6.98 12.90
CA LYS A 89 4.75 -8.41 12.93
C LYS A 89 6.06 -8.71 12.21
N ARG A 90 6.24 -8.24 10.97
CA ARG A 90 7.49 -8.42 10.19
C ARG A 90 8.68 -7.79 10.89
N VAL A 91 8.53 -6.58 11.44
CA VAL A 91 9.58 -5.92 12.24
C VAL A 91 9.95 -6.75 13.44
N THR A 92 8.96 -7.27 14.18
CA THR A 92 9.20 -8.14 15.35
C THR A 92 9.97 -9.41 14.94
N GLU A 93 9.60 -10.04 13.85
CA GLU A 93 10.30 -11.24 13.35
C GLU A 93 11.76 -10.96 12.96
N LYS A 94 11.99 -9.87 12.22
CA LYS A 94 13.34 -9.49 11.79
C LYS A 94 14.24 -9.06 12.95
N THR A 95 13.70 -8.55 14.02
CA THR A 95 14.46 -8.08 15.18
C THR A 95 14.82 -9.18 16.19
N LYS A 96 14.19 -10.36 16.10
CA LYS A 96 14.45 -11.50 17.01
C LYS A 96 15.91 -11.96 17.05
N SER A 97 16.66 -11.79 15.94
CA SER A 97 18.07 -12.19 15.84
C SER A 97 19.05 -11.17 16.40
N ILE A 98 18.58 -9.98 16.78
CA ILE A 98 19.45 -8.89 17.25
C ILE A 98 19.57 -8.98 18.77
N ASN A 99 20.77 -9.36 19.25
CA ASN A 99 21.04 -9.55 20.69
C ASN A 99 21.74 -8.34 21.36
N ALA A 100 22.20 -7.36 20.56
CA ALA A 100 22.93 -6.19 21.06
C ALA A 100 22.06 -5.27 21.93
N PHE A 101 20.77 -5.20 21.64
CA PHE A 101 19.79 -4.36 22.33
C PHE A 101 18.70 -5.19 22.97
N HIS A 102 18.07 -4.62 24.00
CA HIS A 102 16.73 -5.05 24.38
C HIS A 102 15.73 -4.37 23.42
N ILE A 103 14.97 -5.13 22.63
CA ILE A 103 14.12 -4.56 21.58
C ILE A 103 12.65 -4.60 22.00
N LEU A 104 11.99 -3.46 21.93
CA LEU A 104 10.57 -3.30 22.19
C LEU A 104 9.88 -2.72 20.94
N VAL A 105 8.97 -3.50 20.36
CA VAL A 105 8.22 -3.07 19.16
C VAL A 105 6.85 -2.58 19.59
N ASN A 106 6.55 -1.32 19.27
CA ASN A 106 5.28 -0.64 19.55
C ASN A 106 4.76 -0.87 20.98
N PRO A 107 5.57 -0.56 22.02
CA PRO A 107 5.15 -0.79 23.41
C PRO A 107 3.88 0.01 23.74
N GLN A 108 2.89 -0.66 24.33
CA GLN A 108 1.63 -0.03 24.76
C GLN A 108 1.66 0.37 26.23
N GLU A 109 2.59 -0.20 26.99
CA GLU A 109 2.74 -0.02 28.44
C GLU A 109 4.01 0.77 28.75
N ASP A 110 4.20 1.10 30.00
CA ASP A 110 5.40 1.76 30.50
C ASP A 110 6.64 0.91 30.24
N LEU A 111 7.67 1.56 29.70
CA LEU A 111 8.92 0.91 29.37
C LEU A 111 9.67 0.46 30.64
N PRO A 112 10.25 -0.75 30.65
CA PRO A 112 11.06 -1.22 31.77
C PRO A 112 12.28 -0.28 31.98
N GLU A 113 12.69 -0.16 33.21
CA GLU A 113 13.87 0.61 33.57
C GLU A 113 15.05 -0.34 33.73
N GLN A 114 16.06 -0.19 32.90
CA GLN A 114 17.21 -1.09 32.87
C GLN A 114 18.45 -0.41 32.33
N LEU A 115 19.62 -0.93 32.72
CA LEU A 115 20.93 -0.44 32.25
C LEU A 115 21.27 -0.91 30.83
N LYS A 116 20.66 -2.02 30.37
CA LYS A 116 20.90 -2.52 29.00
C LYS A 116 20.34 -1.54 27.98
N PRO A 117 21.07 -1.19 26.92
CA PRO A 117 20.57 -0.37 25.84
C PRO A 117 19.27 -0.96 25.25
N THR A 118 18.24 -0.14 25.19
CA THR A 118 16.91 -0.53 24.74
C THR A 118 16.55 0.18 23.43
N LEU A 119 16.29 -0.58 22.38
CA LEU A 119 15.78 -0.05 21.11
C LEU A 119 14.24 -0.12 21.11
N ILE A 120 13.63 1.03 21.00
CA ILE A 120 12.18 1.20 20.99
C ILE A 120 11.77 1.52 19.55
N ILE A 121 11.06 0.61 18.92
CA ILE A 121 10.55 0.77 17.56
C ILE A 121 9.09 1.19 17.66
N LEU A 122 8.79 2.41 17.27
CA LEU A 122 7.42 2.94 17.33
C LEU A 122 6.60 2.52 16.10
N SER A 123 5.28 2.53 16.25
CA SER A 123 4.34 2.24 15.16
C SER A 123 4.56 3.19 13.98
N PRO A 124 4.31 2.75 12.72
CA PRO A 124 4.42 3.59 11.53
C PRO A 124 3.59 4.88 11.53
N LYS A 125 2.63 5.00 12.44
CA LYS A 125 1.88 6.26 12.65
C LYS A 125 2.72 7.40 13.24
N PHE A 126 3.86 7.08 13.87
CA PHE A 126 4.79 8.05 14.43
C PHE A 126 5.92 8.28 13.45
N LEU A 127 5.88 9.44 12.78
CA LEU A 127 6.76 9.78 11.68
C LEU A 127 7.86 10.74 12.11
N ALA A 128 8.99 10.67 11.41
CA ALA A 128 10.07 11.64 11.51
C ALA A 128 10.65 11.97 10.13
N SER A 129 11.02 13.22 9.94
CA SER A 129 11.86 13.69 8.83
C SER A 129 13.34 13.64 9.25
N PRO A 130 14.30 13.68 8.30
CA PRO A 130 15.73 13.54 8.62
C PRO A 130 16.28 14.51 9.67
N ASN A 131 15.69 15.69 9.79
CA ASN A 131 16.16 16.74 10.70
C ASN A 131 15.13 17.13 11.76
N GLU A 132 13.93 16.55 11.73
CA GLU A 132 12.84 16.95 12.63
C GLU A 132 11.91 15.78 12.94
N VAL A 133 11.57 15.65 14.21
CA VAL A 133 10.53 14.72 14.65
C VAL A 133 9.18 15.43 14.52
N ASN A 134 8.22 14.79 13.85
CA ASN A 134 6.88 15.35 13.65
C ASN A 134 6.27 15.81 14.99
N GLY A 135 5.59 16.96 14.97
CA GLY A 135 5.05 17.62 16.18
C GLY A 135 4.14 16.73 17.04
N SER A 136 3.42 15.78 16.45
CA SER A 136 2.62 14.80 17.19
C SER A 136 3.44 13.65 17.80
N THR A 137 4.60 13.34 17.25
CA THR A 137 5.49 12.25 17.68
C THR A 137 6.40 12.67 18.83
N LYS A 138 6.86 13.93 18.82
CA LYS A 138 7.78 14.47 19.82
C LYS A 138 7.28 14.33 21.27
N PRO A 139 6.05 14.73 21.64
CA PRO A 139 5.56 14.58 23.03
C PRO A 139 5.45 13.12 23.48
N VAL A 140 5.20 12.19 22.54
CA VAL A 140 5.17 10.74 22.84
C VAL A 140 6.56 10.25 23.22
N ILE A 141 7.58 10.61 22.43
CA ILE A 141 8.97 10.24 22.71
C ILE A 141 9.42 10.88 24.04
N GLU A 142 9.16 12.15 24.25
CA GLU A 142 9.51 12.84 25.49
C GLU A 142 8.88 12.19 26.71
N LYS A 143 7.60 11.83 26.64
CA LYS A 143 6.91 11.09 27.69
C LYS A 143 7.57 9.75 27.98
N LEU A 144 7.83 8.94 26.95
CA LEU A 144 8.47 7.63 27.10
C LEU A 144 9.90 7.73 27.63
N ALA A 145 10.64 8.76 27.22
CA ALA A 145 12.01 8.99 27.65
C ALA A 145 12.14 9.52 29.07
N THR A 146 11.17 10.30 29.56
CA THR A 146 11.27 11.00 30.84
C THR A 146 10.46 10.35 31.96
N LYS A 147 9.36 9.68 31.64
CA LYS A 147 8.41 9.15 32.63
C LYS A 147 8.41 7.62 32.66
N LYS A 148 8.17 7.10 33.88
CA LYS A 148 7.85 5.69 34.16
C LYS A 148 6.66 5.67 35.11
N GLY A 149 5.49 5.32 34.62
CA GLY A 149 4.25 5.47 35.39
C GLY A 149 4.02 6.91 35.80
N ASN A 150 3.85 7.13 37.09
CA ASN A 150 3.67 8.45 37.68
C ASN A 150 4.98 9.13 38.10
N GLY A 151 6.15 8.44 37.98
CA GLY A 151 7.46 8.95 38.40
C GLY A 151 8.34 9.38 37.25
N GLU A 152 9.48 9.98 37.58
CA GLU A 152 10.53 10.27 36.61
C GLU A 152 11.43 9.07 36.39
N ARG A 153 11.94 8.94 35.18
CA ARG A 153 12.85 7.87 34.78
C ARG A 153 14.29 8.17 35.19
N ILE A 154 14.98 7.20 35.79
CA ILE A 154 16.37 7.33 36.21
C ILE A 154 17.32 7.16 35.02
N TYR A 155 17.13 6.08 34.20
CA TYR A 155 18.03 5.75 33.10
C TYR A 155 17.47 6.26 31.77
N ARG A 156 17.73 7.52 31.44
CA ARG A 156 17.23 8.16 30.20
C ARG A 156 18.16 7.89 29.01
N ASN A 157 19.47 7.71 29.27
CA ASN A 157 20.49 7.58 28.22
C ASN A 157 20.61 6.15 27.62
N THR A 158 19.83 5.20 28.12
CA THR A 158 19.84 3.81 27.64
C THR A 158 18.80 3.54 26.55
N MET A 159 18.03 4.55 26.12
CA MET A 159 16.94 4.37 25.17
C MET A 159 17.28 4.97 23.81
N LEU A 160 17.01 4.19 22.76
CA LEU A 160 17.09 4.57 21.36
C LEU A 160 15.72 4.43 20.75
N PHE A 161 15.26 5.45 20.04
CA PHE A 161 13.96 5.44 19.36
C PHE A 161 14.14 5.29 17.84
N LEU A 162 13.50 4.29 17.26
CA LEU A 162 13.42 4.09 15.82
C LEU A 162 12.02 4.47 15.34
N LEU A 163 11.97 5.36 14.36
CA LEU A 163 10.76 5.92 13.79
C LEU A 163 10.69 5.64 12.30
N CYS A 164 9.49 5.61 11.76
CA CYS A 164 9.29 5.54 10.32
C CYS A 164 9.60 6.90 9.69
N SER A 165 10.31 6.87 8.56
CA SER A 165 10.53 8.08 7.76
C SER A 165 9.26 8.46 7.00
N GLU A 166 8.92 9.75 6.98
CA GLU A 166 7.81 10.28 6.16
C GLU A 166 7.95 9.90 4.68
N MET A 167 9.19 9.93 4.16
CA MET A 167 9.46 9.56 2.77
C MET A 167 9.39 8.05 2.52
N GLY A 168 9.57 7.24 3.55
CA GLY A 168 9.63 5.79 3.45
C GLY A 168 8.30 5.07 3.68
N ILE A 169 7.31 5.77 4.26
CA ILE A 169 6.06 5.12 4.67
C ILE A 169 5.28 4.54 3.50
N GLY A 170 5.24 5.23 2.35
CA GLY A 170 4.57 4.74 1.15
C GLY A 170 5.15 3.41 0.68
N LYS A 171 6.48 3.31 0.59
CA LYS A 171 7.16 2.06 0.21
C LYS A 171 6.88 0.93 1.20
N LEU A 172 6.84 1.25 2.49
CA LEU A 172 6.57 0.28 3.54
C LEU A 172 5.13 -0.28 3.51
N GLN A 173 4.19 0.49 2.98
CA GLN A 173 2.78 0.10 2.83
C GLN A 173 2.51 -0.67 1.53
N ASP A 174 3.34 -0.46 0.50
CA ASP A 174 3.22 -1.12 -0.80
C ASP A 174 3.87 -2.52 -0.83
N ASP A 175 4.87 -2.79 0.02
CA ASP A 175 5.58 -4.06 0.18
C ASP A 175 4.79 -5.07 1.07
#